data_59d1810931251829cea5b34436028c93
#
_entry.id   59d1810931251829cea5b34436028c93
#
_cell.length_a   1.000
_cell.length_b   1.000
_cell.length_c   1.000
_cell.angle_alpha   90.00
_cell.angle_beta   90.00
_cell.angle_gamma   90.00
#
_symmetry.space_group_name_H-M   'P 1'
#
loop_
_entity.id
_entity.type
_entity.pdbx_description
1 polymer ?
#
loop_
_entity_poly.entity_id
_entity_poly.type
_entity_poly.pdbx_seq_one_letter_code
_entity_poly.pdbx_strand_id
1 'polypeptide(L)' 'MSKPGQHVVPNGSKWSVRRAGAAKASGTFATQGEAITRAREIARKQATELFIHGTDGRIRERNSYGNDNYPPKG' A
#
# COMPACT_ATOMS: atom_id res chain seq x y z
N MET A 1 -17.53 7.77 -0.34
CA MET A 1 -16.89 6.74 0.37
C MET A 1 -15.49 6.57 -0.04
N SER A 2 -14.61 6.34 0.89
CA SER A 2 -13.23 6.16 0.53
C SER A 2 -12.99 4.80 0.01
N LYS A 3 -12.07 4.63 -0.90
CA LYS A 3 -11.66 3.34 -1.39
C LYS A 3 -10.74 2.68 -0.38
N PRO A 4 -10.70 1.36 -0.35
CA PRO A 4 -9.80 0.67 0.56
C PRO A 4 -8.34 0.99 0.24
N GLY A 5 -7.55 1.19 1.28
CA GLY A 5 -6.13 1.46 1.09
C GLY A 5 -5.35 0.21 0.72
N GLN A 6 -4.12 0.42 0.30
CA GLN A 6 -3.22 -0.68 -0.01
C GLN A 6 -2.26 -0.87 1.16
N HIS A 7 -2.02 -2.12 1.52
CA HIS A 7 -1.13 -2.46 2.62
C HIS A 7 0.01 -3.30 2.12
N VAL A 8 1.23 -2.93 2.50
CA VAL A 8 2.42 -3.72 2.24
C VAL A 8 2.74 -4.45 3.53
N VAL A 9 2.61 -5.76 3.54
CA VAL A 9 2.73 -6.55 4.76
C VAL A 9 3.74 -7.69 4.56
N PRO A 10 4.40 -8.10 5.64
CA PRO A 10 5.31 -9.24 5.55
C PRO A 10 4.52 -10.53 5.35
N ASN A 11 5.08 -11.45 4.60
CA ASN A 11 4.45 -12.72 4.32
C ASN A 11 5.53 -13.78 4.29
N GLY A 12 5.89 -14.32 5.46
CA GLY A 12 7.01 -15.21 5.57
C GLY A 12 8.30 -14.50 5.23
N SER A 13 9.04 -15.02 4.29
CA SER A 13 10.28 -14.37 3.85
C SER A 13 10.03 -13.39 2.72
N LYS A 14 8.76 -13.16 2.36
CA LYS A 14 8.41 -12.27 1.25
C LYS A 14 7.52 -11.16 1.73
N TRP A 15 7.08 -10.31 0.82
CA TRP A 15 6.21 -9.19 1.11
C TRP A 15 5.01 -9.21 0.19
N SER A 16 3.85 -8.89 0.73
CA SER A 16 2.62 -8.91 -0.04
C SER A 16 1.98 -7.54 -0.08
N VAL A 17 1.27 -7.26 -1.18
CA VAL A 17 0.45 -6.07 -1.29
C VAL A 17 -0.99 -6.52 -1.18
N ARG A 18 -1.73 -5.97 -0.22
CA ARG A 18 -3.12 -6.35 0.02
C ARG A 18 -3.99 -5.12 0.09
N ARG A 19 -5.17 -5.22 -0.49
CA ARG A 19 -6.17 -4.18 -0.33
C ARG A 19 -6.85 -4.39 1.01
N ALA A 20 -7.15 -3.30 1.71
CA ALA A 20 -7.82 -3.40 3.01
C ALA A 20 -9.12 -4.18 2.85
N GLY A 21 -9.32 -5.15 3.72
CA GLY A 21 -10.49 -6.00 3.68
C GLY A 21 -10.45 -7.15 2.70
N ALA A 22 -9.41 -7.23 1.87
CA ALA A 22 -9.32 -8.30 0.89
C ALA A 22 -8.79 -9.57 1.53
N ALA A 23 -9.33 -10.71 1.12
CA ALA A 23 -8.87 -11.99 1.62
C ALA A 23 -7.57 -12.41 0.98
N LYS A 24 -7.32 -11.98 -0.24
CA LYS A 24 -6.12 -12.38 -0.97
C LYS A 24 -5.22 -11.20 -1.24
N ALA A 25 -3.93 -11.45 -1.33
CA ALA A 25 -2.98 -10.43 -1.71
C ALA A 25 -3.14 -10.09 -3.18
N SER A 26 -2.92 -8.82 -3.51
CA SER A 26 -2.88 -8.40 -4.90
C SER A 26 -1.59 -8.86 -5.57
N GLY A 27 -0.54 -9.09 -4.81
CA GLY A 27 0.71 -9.57 -5.33
C GLY A 27 1.67 -9.90 -4.22
N THR A 28 2.65 -10.73 -4.51
CA THR A 28 3.69 -11.12 -3.55
C THR A 28 5.04 -10.85 -4.18
N PHE A 29 5.95 -10.28 -3.41
CA PHE A 29 7.24 -9.82 -3.92
C PHE A 29 8.36 -10.30 -3.03
N ALA A 30 9.55 -10.41 -3.59
CA ALA A 30 10.69 -10.89 -2.83
C ALA A 30 11.18 -9.90 -1.79
N THR A 31 11.00 -8.60 -2.04
CA THR A 31 11.50 -7.58 -1.12
C THR A 31 10.41 -6.58 -0.80
N GLN A 32 10.60 -5.90 0.33
CA GLN A 32 9.68 -4.85 0.73
C GLN A 32 9.67 -3.71 -0.29
N GLY A 33 10.83 -3.37 -0.82
CA GLY A 33 10.91 -2.28 -1.79
C GLY A 33 10.10 -2.54 -3.04
N GLU A 34 10.13 -3.77 -3.54
CA GLU A 34 9.33 -4.13 -4.71
C GLU A 34 7.85 -4.04 -4.40
N ALA A 35 7.47 -4.51 -3.22
CA ALA A 35 6.06 -4.46 -2.82
C ALA A 35 5.61 -3.01 -2.66
N ILE A 36 6.45 -2.16 -2.09
CA ILE A 36 6.12 -0.75 -1.92
C ILE A 36 5.92 -0.08 -3.27
N THR A 37 6.80 -0.36 -4.23
CA THR A 37 6.69 0.23 -5.57
C THR A 37 5.36 -0.13 -6.21
N ARG A 38 4.98 -1.39 -6.12
CA ARG A 38 3.72 -1.83 -6.71
C ARG A 38 2.52 -1.25 -5.98
N ALA A 39 2.56 -1.27 -4.64
CA ALA A 39 1.46 -0.74 -3.85
C ALA A 39 1.27 0.75 -4.09
N ARG A 40 2.38 1.47 -4.26
CA ARG A 40 2.31 2.91 -4.54
C ARG A 40 1.62 3.17 -5.86
N GLU A 41 1.94 2.38 -6.88
CA GLU A 41 1.30 2.53 -8.18
C GLU A 41 -0.20 2.32 -8.07
N ILE A 42 -0.61 1.30 -7.35
CA ILE A 42 -2.03 1.00 -7.19
C ILE A 42 -2.71 2.12 -6.40
N ALA A 43 -2.09 2.55 -5.30
CA ALA A 43 -2.69 3.58 -4.46
C ALA A 43 -2.85 4.88 -5.22
N ARG A 44 -1.89 5.22 -6.06
CA ARG A 44 -1.96 6.44 -6.85
C ARG A 44 -3.05 6.35 -7.90
N LYS A 45 -3.15 5.20 -8.58
CA LYS A 45 -4.18 5.02 -9.58
C LYS A 45 -5.56 5.05 -9.00
N GLN A 46 -5.74 4.49 -7.82
CA GLN A 46 -7.04 4.42 -7.19
C GLN A 46 -7.31 5.59 -6.27
N ALA A 47 -6.36 6.52 -6.16
CA ALA A 47 -6.50 7.70 -5.32
C ALA A 47 -6.85 7.28 -3.89
N THR A 48 -6.04 6.42 -3.31
CA THR A 48 -6.28 5.92 -1.98
C THR A 48 -5.00 5.97 -1.15
N GLU A 49 -5.02 5.37 0.03
CA GLU A 49 -3.89 5.43 0.94
C GLU A 49 -2.99 4.21 0.81
N LEU A 50 -1.73 4.40 1.16
CA LEU A 50 -0.74 3.34 1.18
C LEU A 50 -0.23 3.20 2.60
N PHE A 51 -0.30 1.97 3.14
CA PHE A 51 0.20 1.68 4.47
C PHE A 51 1.34 0.69 4.37
N ILE A 52 2.52 1.06 4.87
CA ILE A 52 3.69 0.19 4.80
C ILE A 52 3.93 -0.36 6.20
N HIS A 53 3.88 -1.69 6.32
CA HIS A 53 4.08 -2.37 7.59
C HIS A 53 5.52 -2.85 7.71
N GLY A 54 6.02 -2.90 8.92
CA GLY A 54 7.35 -3.44 9.17
C GLY A 54 7.32 -4.95 9.32
N THR A 55 8.49 -5.52 9.59
CA THR A 55 8.61 -6.98 9.73
C THR A 55 7.83 -7.50 10.91
N ASP A 56 7.52 -6.64 11.90
CA ASP A 56 6.71 -7.02 13.05
C ASP A 56 5.21 -6.85 12.78
N GLY A 57 4.82 -6.46 11.57
CA GLY A 57 3.43 -6.29 11.21
C GLY A 57 2.83 -4.94 11.57
N ARG A 58 3.58 -4.09 12.25
CA ARG A 58 3.06 -2.78 12.64
C ARG A 58 3.24 -1.79 11.50
N ILE A 59 2.32 -0.83 11.41
CA ILE A 59 2.41 0.20 10.38
C ILE A 59 3.59 1.11 10.68
N ARG A 60 4.51 1.22 9.74
CA ARG A 60 5.67 2.07 9.87
C ARG A 60 5.52 3.38 9.13
N GLU A 61 4.76 3.37 8.05
CA GLU A 61 4.63 4.56 7.21
C GLU A 61 3.28 4.58 6.55
N ARG A 62 2.72 5.75 6.39
CA ARG A 62 1.45 5.92 5.71
C ARG A 62 1.54 7.08 4.75
N ASN A 63 1.11 6.88 3.52
CA ASN A 63 1.08 7.92 2.51
C ASN A 63 -0.32 8.01 1.94
N SER A 64 -0.76 9.22 1.67
CA SER A 64 -2.09 9.46 1.18
C SER A 64 -2.04 10.01 -0.22
N TYR A 65 -2.78 9.41 -1.13
CA TYR A 65 -2.85 9.88 -2.51
C TYR A 65 -4.27 10.23 -2.91
N GLY A 66 -5.18 10.14 -1.94
CA GLY A 66 -6.58 10.18 -2.29
C GLY A 66 -7.24 11.51 -2.23
N ASN A 67 -6.83 12.36 -1.37
CA ASN A 67 -7.52 13.58 -1.18
C ASN A 67 -6.78 14.76 -1.67
N ASP A 68 -5.93 14.59 -2.67
CA ASP A 68 -5.21 15.61 -3.14
C ASP A 68 -5.83 16.32 -4.09
N ASN A 69 -6.10 17.27 -4.02
CA ASN A 69 -6.65 17.99 -5.01
C ASN A 69 -5.84 19.06 -5.42
N TYR A 70 -5.54 18.80 -5.04
CA TYR A 70 -4.98 19.72 -5.14
C TYR A 70 -4.15 19.91 -5.63
N PRO A 71 -4.14 20.47 -6.05
CA PRO A 71 -3.19 20.61 -6.67
C PRO A 71 -2.26 20.55 -6.40
N PRO A 72 -2.12 20.25 -6.61
CA PRO A 72 -1.31 20.24 -6.39
C PRO A 72 -0.49 20.86 -6.29
N LYS A 73 -0.22 20.88 -6.02
CA LYS A 73 0.42 21.32 -5.90
C LYS A 73 1.12 21.38 -6.46
N GLY A 74 1.00 21.48 -6.64
CA GLY A 74 1.44 21.72 -7.14
C GLY A 74 1.80 21.48 -7.45
#